data_d0a0a5286b6b9cc412020343546a6cd1
#
_entry.id   d0a0a5286b6b9cc412020343546a6cd1
#
_cell.length_a   1.000
_cell.length_b   1.000
_cell.length_c   1.000
_cell.angle_alpha   90.00
_cell.angle_beta   90.00
_cell.angle_gamma   90.00
#
_symmetry.space_group_name_H-M   'P 1'
#
loop_
_entity.id
_entity.type
_entity.pdbx_description
1 polymer ?
#
loop_
_entity_poly.entity_id
_entity_poly.type
_entity_poly.pdbx_seq_one_letter_code
_entity_poly.pdbx_strand_id
1 'polypeptide(L)'
;MTQLNQNSTLRDLSIYLSANGNEFILEKILASDYKSFVRALYGAIDKATLQLEGNTKHRSEDSEDRTTIEFCTALEMAGYSAKHDIQTGGHVDITVVSGKFSWLGEAKIFNAVTEMRSGYQQLTHRYANGAPDQAAGGMLAYIKRANASKHMATWRKVVENEFKVTTLDCADRPGLAFYSESASPSSGLTYCVRHMAVMLHYAPIV
;
A
#
# COMPACT_ATOMS: atom_id res chain seq x y z
N MET A 1 -28.85 6.83 10.83
CA MET A 1 -28.10 6.58 9.57
C MET A 1 -28.79 7.36 8.48
N THR A 2 -28.08 8.28 7.84
CA THR A 2 -28.61 9.03 6.69
C THR A 2 -28.75 8.05 5.52
N GLN A 3 -30.00 7.77 5.09
CA GLN A 3 -30.22 6.99 3.86
C GLN A 3 -30.08 7.92 2.67
N LEU A 4 -29.22 7.55 1.71
CA LEU A 4 -29.10 8.26 0.45
C LEU A 4 -30.33 7.99 -0.42
N ASN A 5 -30.82 9.02 -1.12
CA ASN A 5 -31.91 8.93 -2.08
C ASN A 5 -31.59 9.78 -3.33
N GLN A 6 -32.48 9.83 -4.29
CA GLN A 6 -32.29 10.56 -5.56
C GLN A 6 -32.09 12.07 -5.40
N ASN A 7 -32.43 12.66 -4.24
CA ASN A 7 -32.24 14.08 -3.95
C ASN A 7 -31.02 14.36 -3.08
N SER A 8 -30.23 13.33 -2.77
CA SER A 8 -29.01 13.46 -1.96
C SER A 8 -27.94 14.25 -2.71
N THR A 9 -27.28 15.14 -1.98
CA THR A 9 -26.19 15.97 -2.49
C THR A 9 -24.85 15.24 -2.39
N LEU A 10 -23.80 15.79 -3.04
CA LEU A 10 -22.41 15.32 -2.84
C LEU A 10 -21.96 15.39 -1.37
N ARG A 11 -22.49 16.37 -0.63
CA ARG A 11 -22.23 16.48 0.81
C ARG A 11 -22.82 15.30 1.58
N ASP A 12 -24.05 14.91 1.26
CA ASP A 12 -24.71 13.77 1.90
C ASP A 12 -23.98 12.46 1.57
N LEU A 13 -23.55 12.31 0.32
CA LEU A 13 -22.71 11.19 -0.11
C LEU A 13 -21.38 11.15 0.65
N SER A 14 -20.70 12.30 0.79
CA SER A 14 -19.45 12.39 1.54
C SER A 14 -19.63 11.96 3.00
N ILE A 15 -20.66 12.46 3.68
CA ILE A 15 -20.98 12.10 5.06
C ILE A 15 -21.27 10.58 5.17
N TYR A 16 -22.05 10.03 4.23
CA TYR A 16 -22.37 8.61 4.21
C TYR A 16 -21.13 7.74 4.02
N LEU A 17 -20.27 8.09 3.06
CA LEU A 17 -19.04 7.35 2.77
C LEU A 17 -18.07 7.41 3.96
N SER A 18 -17.88 8.57 4.58
CA SER A 18 -17.02 8.72 5.75
C SER A 18 -17.52 7.91 6.94
N ALA A 19 -18.83 7.93 7.20
CA ALA A 19 -19.43 7.14 8.28
C ALA A 19 -19.24 5.62 8.11
N ASN A 20 -18.96 5.15 6.88
CA ASN A 20 -18.72 3.75 6.55
C ASN A 20 -17.25 3.44 6.24
N GLY A 21 -16.31 4.39 6.47
CA GLY A 21 -14.89 4.24 6.16
C GLY A 21 -14.60 3.99 4.68
N ASN A 22 -15.32 4.68 3.81
CA ASN A 22 -15.23 4.57 2.35
C ASN A 22 -15.02 5.94 1.67
N GLU A 23 -14.53 6.94 2.40
CA GLU A 23 -14.26 8.30 1.90
C GLU A 23 -13.33 8.32 0.69
N PHE A 24 -12.40 7.36 0.61
CA PHE A 24 -11.47 7.22 -0.52
C PHE A 24 -12.19 7.04 -1.87
N ILE A 25 -13.45 6.57 -1.89
CA ILE A 25 -14.23 6.42 -3.12
C ILE A 25 -14.52 7.80 -3.73
N LEU A 26 -14.96 8.75 -2.92
CA LEU A 26 -15.21 10.11 -3.38
C LEU A 26 -13.91 10.84 -3.69
N GLU A 27 -12.89 10.68 -2.85
CA GLU A 27 -11.55 11.25 -3.08
C GLU A 27 -10.95 10.77 -4.40
N LYS A 28 -11.12 9.48 -4.75
CA LYS A 28 -10.70 8.93 -6.03
C LYS A 28 -11.42 9.58 -7.21
N ILE A 29 -12.75 9.76 -7.12
CA ILE A 29 -13.54 10.38 -8.19
C ILE A 29 -13.11 11.84 -8.41
N LEU A 30 -12.77 12.55 -7.34
CA LEU A 30 -12.38 13.96 -7.34
C LEU A 30 -10.87 14.18 -7.55
N ALA A 31 -10.07 13.12 -7.62
CA ALA A 31 -8.62 13.24 -7.78
C ALA A 31 -8.25 13.88 -9.13
N SER A 32 -7.72 15.09 -9.08
CA SER A 32 -7.32 15.87 -10.26
C SER A 32 -5.80 15.91 -10.47
N ASP A 33 -5.02 15.54 -9.46
CA ASP A 33 -3.56 15.49 -9.47
C ASP A 33 -3.02 14.19 -8.84
N TYR A 34 -1.73 13.95 -9.01
CA TYR A 34 -1.08 12.74 -8.52
C TYR A 34 -1.15 12.59 -6.99
N LYS A 35 -1.01 13.68 -6.25
CA LYS A 35 -1.04 13.66 -4.79
C LYS A 35 -2.43 13.25 -4.27
N SER A 36 -3.50 13.78 -4.85
CA SER A 36 -4.87 13.41 -4.50
C SER A 36 -5.20 11.98 -4.90
N PHE A 37 -4.69 11.50 -6.05
CA PHE A 37 -4.78 10.09 -6.45
C PHE A 37 -4.11 9.16 -5.42
N VAL A 38 -2.86 9.46 -5.02
CA VAL A 38 -2.11 8.64 -4.06
C VAL A 38 -2.79 8.62 -2.69
N ARG A 39 -3.32 9.77 -2.23
CA ARG A 39 -4.05 9.84 -0.96
C ARG A 39 -5.29 8.94 -0.98
N ALA A 40 -6.11 9.04 -2.01
CA ALA A 40 -7.29 8.20 -2.17
C ALA A 40 -6.92 6.70 -2.29
N LEU A 41 -5.85 6.40 -3.03
CA LEU A 41 -5.33 5.04 -3.16
C LEU A 41 -4.88 4.47 -1.82
N TYR A 42 -4.21 5.25 -0.97
CA TYR A 42 -3.79 4.78 0.35
C TYR A 42 -4.98 4.45 1.26
N GLY A 43 -6.08 5.17 1.18
CA GLY A 43 -7.34 4.80 1.86
C GLY A 43 -7.89 3.44 1.39
N ALA A 44 -7.88 3.19 0.07
CA ALA A 44 -8.28 1.90 -0.49
C ALA A 44 -7.32 0.77 -0.09
N ILE A 45 -6.02 1.02 -0.09
CA ILE A 45 -4.98 0.08 0.37
C ILE A 45 -5.20 -0.29 1.84
N ASP A 46 -5.44 0.68 2.70
CA ASP A 46 -5.70 0.42 4.13
C ASP A 46 -6.97 -0.41 4.32
N LYS A 47 -8.02 -0.15 3.55
CA LYS A 47 -9.24 -0.96 3.55
C LYS A 47 -8.99 -2.39 3.08
N ALA A 48 -8.26 -2.58 1.98
CA ALA A 48 -7.87 -3.90 1.47
C ALA A 48 -7.02 -4.66 2.50
N THR A 49 -6.08 -3.96 3.16
CA THR A 49 -5.25 -4.53 4.23
C THR A 49 -6.11 -5.04 5.39
N LEU A 50 -7.07 -4.25 5.89
CA LEU A 50 -7.98 -4.67 6.96
C LEU A 50 -8.82 -5.89 6.57
N GLN A 51 -9.23 -6.00 5.31
CA GLN A 51 -9.95 -7.16 4.80
C GLN A 51 -9.09 -8.43 4.85
N LEU A 52 -7.82 -8.34 4.45
CA LEU A 52 -6.88 -9.47 4.56
C LEU A 52 -6.64 -9.85 6.03
N GLU A 53 -6.41 -8.87 6.90
CA GLU A 53 -6.16 -9.04 8.33
C GLU A 53 -7.36 -9.68 9.07
N GLY A 54 -8.58 -9.49 8.58
CA GLY A 54 -9.80 -10.11 9.14
C GLY A 54 -9.91 -11.62 8.96
N ASN A 55 -9.07 -12.23 8.09
CA ASN A 55 -9.16 -13.65 7.72
C ASN A 55 -7.88 -14.45 8.00
N THR A 56 -7.10 -14.08 9.01
CA THR A 56 -5.77 -14.65 9.29
C THR A 56 -5.75 -16.17 9.48
N LYS A 57 -6.82 -16.74 10.06
CA LYS A 57 -6.95 -18.19 10.27
C LYS A 57 -6.77 -19.00 8.97
N HIS A 58 -7.23 -18.47 7.86
CA HIS A 58 -7.22 -19.16 6.56
C HIS A 58 -6.01 -18.80 5.69
N ARG A 59 -5.08 -17.97 6.22
CA ARG A 59 -3.96 -17.40 5.46
C ARG A 59 -2.58 -17.85 5.91
N SER A 60 -2.50 -18.72 6.91
CA SER A 60 -1.22 -19.19 7.44
C SER A 60 -0.32 -19.80 6.37
N GLU A 61 -0.93 -20.52 5.42
CA GLU A 61 -0.25 -21.23 4.34
C GLU A 61 -0.27 -20.49 2.99
N ASP A 62 -0.89 -19.30 2.92
CA ASP A 62 -0.96 -18.55 1.65
C ASP A 62 0.45 -18.16 1.19
N SER A 63 0.72 -18.30 -0.11
CA SER A 63 1.94 -17.78 -0.72
C SER A 63 1.89 -16.24 -0.81
N GLU A 64 3.03 -15.64 -1.12
CA GLU A 64 3.14 -14.21 -1.40
C GLU A 64 2.24 -13.81 -2.56
N ASP A 65 2.33 -14.53 -3.69
CA ASP A 65 1.52 -14.28 -4.88
C ASP A 65 0.02 -14.38 -4.61
N ARG A 66 -0.42 -15.44 -3.90
CA ARG A 66 -1.83 -15.61 -3.57
C ARG A 66 -2.37 -14.43 -2.75
N THR A 67 -1.61 -14.00 -1.76
CA THR A 67 -1.98 -12.85 -0.93
C THR A 67 -2.02 -11.56 -1.75
N THR A 68 -1.04 -11.37 -2.64
CA THR A 68 -0.93 -10.20 -3.51
C THR A 68 -2.03 -10.16 -4.56
N ILE A 69 -2.41 -11.29 -5.16
CA ILE A 69 -3.55 -11.39 -6.09
C ILE A 69 -4.85 -10.97 -5.39
N GLU A 70 -5.08 -11.45 -4.18
CA GLU A 70 -6.28 -11.08 -3.43
C GLU A 70 -6.29 -9.60 -3.03
N PHE A 71 -5.13 -9.06 -2.66
CA PHE A 71 -4.96 -7.63 -2.40
C PHE A 71 -5.28 -6.80 -3.66
N CYS A 72 -4.76 -7.17 -4.83
CA CYS A 72 -5.10 -6.53 -6.11
C CYS A 72 -6.59 -6.62 -6.40
N THR A 73 -7.21 -7.80 -6.20
CA THR A 73 -8.66 -7.99 -6.37
C THR A 73 -9.47 -7.04 -5.49
N ALA A 74 -9.08 -6.85 -4.22
CA ALA A 74 -9.74 -5.90 -3.34
C ALA A 74 -9.63 -4.44 -3.86
N LEU A 75 -8.50 -4.05 -4.42
CA LEU A 75 -8.34 -2.74 -5.05
C LEU A 75 -9.16 -2.62 -6.35
N GLU A 76 -9.28 -3.68 -7.14
CA GLU A 76 -10.16 -3.70 -8.32
C GLU A 76 -11.63 -3.54 -7.93
N MET A 77 -12.07 -4.20 -6.86
CA MET A 77 -13.42 -4.02 -6.30
C MET A 77 -13.66 -2.59 -5.78
N ALA A 78 -12.60 -1.91 -5.32
CA ALA A 78 -12.63 -0.48 -4.99
C ALA A 78 -12.57 0.43 -6.23
N GLY A 79 -12.56 -0.17 -7.44
CA GLY A 79 -12.64 0.52 -8.73
C GLY A 79 -11.29 1.02 -9.25
N TYR A 80 -10.15 0.55 -8.73
CA TYR A 80 -8.83 0.82 -9.32
C TYR A 80 -8.51 -0.22 -10.41
N SER A 81 -7.66 0.16 -11.37
CA SER A 81 -7.02 -0.83 -12.25
C SER A 81 -5.77 -1.34 -11.56
N ALA A 82 -5.92 -2.39 -10.75
CA ALA A 82 -4.85 -3.01 -9.99
C ALA A 82 -4.49 -4.36 -10.62
N LYS A 83 -3.19 -4.62 -10.82
CA LYS A 83 -2.73 -5.87 -11.44
C LYS A 83 -1.52 -6.41 -10.69
N HIS A 84 -1.45 -7.73 -10.60
CA HIS A 84 -0.31 -8.48 -10.09
C HIS A 84 0.61 -8.89 -11.23
N ASP A 85 1.93 -8.87 -10.98
CA ASP A 85 2.99 -9.37 -11.86
C ASP A 85 2.97 -8.83 -13.29
N ILE A 86 3.04 -7.49 -13.43
CA ILE A 86 3.19 -6.86 -14.75
C ILE A 86 4.66 -6.67 -15.10
N GLN A 87 5.03 -7.05 -16.31
CA GLN A 87 6.33 -6.74 -16.90
C GLN A 87 6.44 -5.26 -17.27
N THR A 88 7.08 -4.48 -16.38
CA THR A 88 7.43 -3.08 -16.64
C THR A 88 8.90 -2.88 -16.24
N GLY A 89 9.82 -3.22 -17.14
CA GLY A 89 11.27 -3.19 -16.84
C GLY A 89 11.74 -4.29 -15.87
N GLY A 90 10.88 -5.28 -15.60
CA GLY A 90 10.97 -6.38 -14.65
C GLY A 90 9.59 -6.77 -14.16
N HIS A 91 9.50 -7.71 -13.22
CA HIS A 91 8.23 -8.14 -12.63
C HIS A 91 7.92 -7.27 -11.41
N VAL A 92 6.93 -6.37 -11.51
CA VAL A 92 6.41 -5.55 -10.42
C VAL A 92 5.24 -6.28 -9.77
N ASP A 93 5.31 -6.54 -8.48
CA ASP A 93 4.28 -7.33 -7.78
C ASP A 93 2.90 -6.68 -7.85
N ILE A 94 2.83 -5.34 -7.76
CA ILE A 94 1.57 -4.59 -7.77
C ILE A 94 1.71 -3.35 -8.65
N THR A 95 0.84 -3.21 -9.64
CA THR A 95 0.70 -1.98 -10.43
C THR A 95 -0.72 -1.46 -10.32
N VAL A 96 -0.88 -0.20 -9.91
CA VAL A 96 -2.19 0.47 -9.87
C VAL A 96 -2.18 1.66 -10.81
N VAL A 97 -3.18 1.73 -11.71
CA VAL A 97 -3.30 2.79 -12.71
C VAL A 97 -4.63 3.51 -12.59
N SER A 98 -4.62 4.82 -12.77
CA SER A 98 -5.81 5.67 -12.92
C SER A 98 -5.53 6.80 -13.91
N GLY A 99 -6.04 6.68 -15.13
CA GLY A 99 -5.72 7.60 -16.22
C GLY A 99 -4.22 7.61 -16.52
N LYS A 100 -3.57 8.76 -16.37
CA LYS A 100 -2.11 8.91 -16.54
C LYS A 100 -1.30 8.56 -15.29
N PHE A 101 -1.96 8.45 -14.14
CA PHE A 101 -1.29 8.20 -12.85
C PHE A 101 -1.00 6.71 -12.66
N SER A 102 0.18 6.39 -12.16
CA SER A 102 0.56 5.04 -11.80
C SER A 102 1.22 4.99 -10.41
N TRP A 103 1.00 3.90 -9.71
CA TRP A 103 1.61 3.59 -8.43
C TRP A 103 2.12 2.15 -8.49
N LEU A 104 3.33 1.93 -8.00
CA LEU A 104 3.99 0.64 -8.00
C LEU A 104 4.16 0.13 -6.58
N GLY A 105 3.91 -1.16 -6.38
CA GLY A 105 4.09 -1.82 -5.09
C GLY A 105 4.91 -3.08 -5.21
N GLU A 106 5.67 -3.35 -4.16
CA GLU A 106 6.40 -4.59 -3.96
C GLU A 106 5.88 -5.25 -2.68
N ALA A 107 5.66 -6.54 -2.71
CA ALA A 107 5.13 -7.29 -1.59
C ALA A 107 6.08 -8.43 -1.20
N LYS A 108 6.34 -8.61 0.11
CA LYS A 108 7.18 -9.69 0.61
C LYS A 108 6.60 -10.31 1.88
N ILE A 109 6.65 -11.64 1.98
CA ILE A 109 6.47 -12.29 3.27
C ILE A 109 7.67 -11.93 4.14
N PHE A 110 7.41 -11.28 5.26
CA PHE A 110 8.47 -10.84 6.18
C PHE A 110 8.98 -12.00 7.03
N ASN A 111 9.84 -12.85 6.51
CA ASN A 111 10.55 -13.86 7.28
C ASN A 111 11.86 -13.32 7.86
N ALA A 112 12.59 -12.55 7.04
CA ALA A 112 13.81 -11.86 7.43
C ALA A 112 13.89 -10.48 6.76
N VAL A 113 14.78 -9.64 7.27
CA VAL A 113 15.04 -8.29 6.70
C VAL A 113 15.59 -8.35 5.28
N THR A 114 16.27 -9.45 4.93
CA THR A 114 16.89 -9.66 3.60
C THR A 114 15.87 -9.67 2.47
N GLU A 115 14.68 -10.25 2.69
CA GLU A 115 13.60 -10.26 1.68
C GLU A 115 13.06 -8.85 1.47
N MET A 116 12.81 -8.12 2.56
CA MET A 116 12.36 -6.73 2.51
C MET A 116 13.39 -5.82 1.82
N ARG A 117 14.70 -6.05 2.08
CA ARG A 117 15.78 -5.31 1.42
C ARG A 117 15.78 -5.55 -0.08
N SER A 118 15.67 -6.80 -0.51
CA SER A 118 15.62 -7.17 -1.93
C SER A 118 14.44 -6.50 -2.63
N GLY A 119 13.22 -6.60 -2.06
CA GLY A 119 12.02 -5.97 -2.61
C GLY A 119 12.15 -4.44 -2.68
N TYR A 120 12.65 -3.80 -1.63
CA TYR A 120 12.84 -2.34 -1.62
C TYR A 120 13.84 -1.88 -2.70
N GLN A 121 14.93 -2.63 -2.90
CA GLN A 121 15.88 -2.35 -3.97
C GLN A 121 15.25 -2.54 -5.36
N GLN A 122 14.44 -3.57 -5.56
CA GLN A 122 13.71 -3.76 -6.82
C GLN A 122 12.78 -2.58 -7.08
N LEU A 123 11.95 -2.20 -6.11
CA LEU A 123 11.04 -1.08 -6.24
C LEU A 123 11.77 0.23 -6.57
N THR A 124 12.79 0.59 -5.79
CA THR A 124 13.41 1.90 -5.88
C THR A 124 14.47 2.04 -6.97
N HIS A 125 15.12 0.96 -7.41
CA HIS A 125 16.21 1.01 -8.38
C HIS A 125 15.80 0.56 -9.78
N ARG A 126 14.82 -0.35 -9.88
CA ARG A 126 14.42 -0.89 -11.19
C ARG A 126 13.15 -0.23 -11.75
N TYR A 127 12.17 0.04 -10.89
CA TYR A 127 10.82 0.40 -11.34
C TYR A 127 10.50 1.88 -11.13
N ALA A 128 10.95 2.46 -10.04
CA ALA A 128 10.67 3.84 -9.69
C ALA A 128 11.46 4.83 -10.53
N ASN A 129 10.76 5.70 -11.24
CA ASN A 129 11.38 6.78 -12.00
C ASN A 129 11.18 8.16 -11.36
N GLY A 130 10.28 8.31 -10.37
CA GLY A 130 10.00 9.58 -9.70
C GLY A 130 9.33 10.62 -10.58
N ALA A 131 8.82 10.25 -11.75
CA ALA A 131 8.09 11.17 -12.61
C ALA A 131 6.85 11.75 -11.90
N PRO A 132 6.38 12.95 -12.28
CA PRO A 132 5.26 13.61 -11.58
C PRO A 132 3.96 12.81 -11.52
N ASP A 133 3.79 11.82 -12.39
CA ASP A 133 2.66 10.89 -12.45
C ASP A 133 2.98 9.50 -11.88
N GLN A 134 4.21 9.29 -11.35
CA GLN A 134 4.69 8.06 -10.73
C GLN A 134 5.71 8.36 -9.60
N ALA A 135 5.47 9.35 -8.77
CA ALA A 135 6.39 9.79 -7.71
C ALA A 135 6.22 9.04 -6.38
N ALA A 136 5.35 8.04 -6.30
CA ALA A 136 5.13 7.26 -5.09
C ALA A 136 4.93 5.77 -5.38
N GLY A 137 5.26 4.96 -4.38
CA GLY A 137 5.04 3.52 -4.38
C GLY A 137 4.83 2.95 -2.98
N GLY A 138 4.78 1.64 -2.88
CA GLY A 138 4.61 0.96 -1.60
C GLY A 138 5.38 -0.32 -1.46
N MET A 139 5.72 -0.60 -0.21
CA MET A 139 6.34 -1.84 0.23
C MET A 139 5.40 -2.54 1.21
N LEU A 140 4.81 -3.67 0.81
CA LEU A 140 3.90 -4.45 1.64
C LEU A 140 4.67 -5.56 2.34
N ALA A 141 4.64 -5.57 3.66
CA ALA A 141 5.22 -6.61 4.49
C ALA A 141 4.12 -7.55 4.99
N TYR A 142 3.99 -8.74 4.41
CA TYR A 142 3.08 -9.78 4.89
C TYR A 142 3.68 -10.46 6.13
N ILE A 143 3.18 -10.09 7.32
CA ILE A 143 3.74 -10.52 8.60
C ILE A 143 2.90 -11.64 9.21
N LYS A 144 3.37 -12.87 9.07
CA LYS A 144 2.76 -14.09 9.62
C LYS A 144 3.23 -14.42 11.04
N ARG A 145 3.99 -13.52 11.67
CA ARG A 145 4.53 -13.65 13.03
C ARG A 145 3.91 -12.63 13.97
N ALA A 146 3.96 -12.90 15.26
CA ALA A 146 3.53 -11.94 16.28
C ALA A 146 4.39 -10.66 16.27
N ASN A 147 3.85 -9.57 16.84
CA ASN A 147 4.56 -8.30 17.02
C ASN A 147 4.95 -7.59 15.71
N ALA A 148 3.99 -7.41 14.80
CA ALA A 148 4.20 -6.72 13.53
C ALA A 148 4.89 -5.34 13.69
N SER A 149 4.53 -4.57 14.71
CA SER A 149 5.17 -3.28 14.98
C SER A 149 6.68 -3.38 15.24
N LYS A 150 7.12 -4.44 15.94
CA LYS A 150 8.55 -4.69 16.16
C LYS A 150 9.28 -5.02 14.86
N HIS A 151 8.65 -5.79 13.98
CA HIS A 151 9.20 -6.10 12.66
C HIS A 151 9.31 -4.83 11.80
N MET A 152 8.27 -3.99 11.79
CA MET A 152 8.31 -2.71 11.08
C MET A 152 9.36 -1.74 11.64
N ALA A 153 9.51 -1.66 12.96
CA ALA A 153 10.56 -0.84 13.57
C ALA A 153 11.98 -1.34 13.20
N THR A 154 12.17 -2.66 13.11
CA THR A 154 13.44 -3.25 12.66
C THR A 154 13.70 -2.91 11.20
N TRP A 155 12.69 -3.04 10.34
CA TRP A 155 12.78 -2.69 8.93
C TRP A 155 13.08 -1.19 8.73
N ARG A 156 12.41 -0.31 9.45
CA ARG A 156 12.65 1.13 9.40
C ARG A 156 14.12 1.48 9.69
N LYS A 157 14.72 0.87 10.73
CA LYS A 157 16.15 1.07 11.04
C LYS A 157 17.06 0.65 9.89
N VAL A 158 16.72 -0.42 9.18
CA VAL A 158 17.49 -0.84 8.00
C VAL A 158 17.36 0.19 6.88
N VAL A 159 16.15 0.68 6.61
CA VAL A 159 15.90 1.73 5.62
C VAL A 159 16.72 2.99 5.94
N GLU A 160 16.71 3.44 7.19
CA GLU A 160 17.47 4.62 7.64
C GLU A 160 18.99 4.42 7.57
N ASN A 161 19.48 3.27 8.03
CA ASN A 161 20.91 3.07 8.22
C ASN A 161 21.64 2.56 6.99
N GLU A 162 21.02 1.67 6.21
CA GLU A 162 21.66 1.07 5.03
C GLU A 162 21.40 1.88 3.76
N PHE A 163 20.17 2.33 3.56
CA PHE A 163 19.80 3.12 2.38
C PHE A 163 20.01 4.63 2.56
N LYS A 164 20.29 5.08 3.80
CA LYS A 164 20.57 6.50 4.12
C LYS A 164 19.45 7.45 3.70
N VAL A 165 18.23 7.01 3.87
CA VAL A 165 17.04 7.79 3.49
C VAL A 165 16.32 8.31 4.73
N THR A 166 15.66 9.46 4.58
CA THR A 166 14.80 10.04 5.63
C THR A 166 13.50 9.24 5.71
N THR A 167 13.03 8.98 6.95
CA THR A 167 11.74 8.34 7.18
C THR A 167 10.80 9.25 7.96
N LEU A 168 9.50 9.12 7.70
CA LEU A 168 8.42 9.86 8.35
C LEU A 168 7.38 8.88 8.89
N ASP A 169 6.72 9.26 9.99
CA ASP A 169 5.64 8.46 10.56
C ASP A 169 4.39 8.48 9.67
N CYS A 170 3.67 7.36 9.65
CA CYS A 170 2.35 7.27 9.03
C CYS A 170 1.28 7.44 10.11
N ALA A 171 0.57 8.56 10.10
CA ALA A 171 -0.46 8.87 11.09
C ALA A 171 -1.66 7.90 11.02
N ASP A 172 -2.00 7.41 9.83
CA ASP A 172 -3.15 6.51 9.62
C ASP A 172 -2.90 5.11 10.18
N ARG A 173 -1.62 4.66 10.24
CA ARG A 173 -1.23 3.34 10.77
C ARG A 173 0.02 3.46 11.66
N PRO A 174 -0.09 4.08 12.84
CA PRO A 174 1.04 4.34 13.73
C PRO A 174 1.71 3.02 14.17
N GLY A 175 3.04 2.95 14.02
CA GLY A 175 3.84 1.78 14.33
C GLY A 175 3.70 0.59 13.34
N LEU A 176 2.74 0.62 12.42
CA LEU A 176 2.50 -0.41 11.41
C LEU A 176 2.81 0.07 9.99
N ALA A 177 3.00 1.37 9.80
CA ALA A 177 3.46 1.95 8.55
C ALA A 177 4.38 3.15 8.79
N PHE A 178 5.20 3.46 7.80
CA PHE A 178 6.04 4.66 7.74
C PHE A 178 6.32 5.01 6.27
N TYR A 179 6.80 6.22 6.03
CA TYR A 179 7.24 6.66 4.71
C TYR A 179 8.76 6.75 4.64
N SER A 180 9.34 6.55 3.45
CA SER A 180 10.72 6.92 3.14
C SER A 180 10.76 7.72 1.85
N GLU A 181 11.71 8.66 1.77
CA GLU A 181 11.92 9.50 0.59
C GLU A 181 13.36 9.39 0.14
N SER A 182 13.56 9.12 -1.14
CA SER A 182 14.88 9.04 -1.77
C SER A 182 14.84 9.62 -3.18
N ALA A 183 16.00 10.02 -3.70
CA ALA A 183 16.12 10.33 -5.12
C ALA A 183 16.11 9.04 -5.94
N SER A 184 15.28 8.99 -6.99
CA SER A 184 15.33 7.89 -7.96
C SER A 184 16.68 7.88 -8.66
N PRO A 185 17.38 6.74 -8.73
CA PRO A 185 18.65 6.63 -9.43
C PRO A 185 18.55 6.96 -10.93
N SER A 186 17.38 6.75 -11.54
CA SER A 186 17.19 6.96 -12.98
C SER A 186 16.92 8.43 -13.35
N SER A 187 16.21 9.18 -12.51
CA SER A 187 15.79 10.54 -12.82
C SER A 187 16.38 11.63 -11.93
N GLY A 188 16.86 11.27 -10.73
CA GLY A 188 17.24 12.20 -9.68
C GLY A 188 16.05 12.88 -8.98
N LEU A 189 14.81 12.56 -9.38
CA LEU A 189 13.59 13.09 -8.76
C LEU A 189 13.24 12.33 -7.50
N THR A 190 12.55 12.99 -6.56
CA THR A 190 12.11 12.36 -5.31
C THR A 190 11.07 11.27 -5.58
N TYR A 191 11.29 10.12 -4.97
CA TYR A 191 10.35 9.01 -4.92
C TYR A 191 10.02 8.68 -3.48
N CYS A 192 8.72 8.66 -3.15
CA CYS A 192 8.21 8.36 -1.82
C CYS A 192 7.71 6.93 -1.77
N VAL A 193 8.15 6.16 -0.78
CA VAL A 193 7.68 4.78 -0.55
C VAL A 193 6.93 4.71 0.77
N ARG A 194 5.68 4.24 0.75
CA ARG A 194 4.94 3.87 1.95
C ARG A 194 5.23 2.41 2.29
N HIS A 195 5.87 2.17 3.43
CA HIS A 195 6.11 0.84 3.98
C HIS A 195 4.94 0.46 4.88
N MET A 196 4.33 -0.71 4.67
CA MET A 196 3.09 -1.10 5.35
C MET A 196 3.15 -2.55 5.82
N ALA A 197 2.77 -2.78 7.08
CA ALA A 197 2.50 -4.13 7.56
C ALA A 197 1.10 -4.59 7.14
N VAL A 198 1.00 -5.83 6.70
CA VAL A 198 -0.25 -6.60 6.61
C VAL A 198 -0.14 -7.73 7.63
N MET A 199 -0.93 -7.67 8.71
CA MET A 199 -0.83 -8.57 9.85
C MET A 199 -1.59 -9.87 9.58
N LEU A 200 -0.85 -10.92 9.24
CA LEU A 200 -1.41 -12.24 8.89
C LEU A 200 -1.12 -13.31 9.96
N HIS A 201 -0.66 -12.88 11.15
CA HIS A 201 -0.42 -13.80 12.26
C HIS A 201 -1.73 -14.35 12.80
N TYR A 202 -1.82 -15.68 12.88
CA TYR A 202 -2.91 -16.37 13.53
C TYR A 202 -2.39 -17.14 14.75
N ALA A 203 -2.93 -16.82 15.92
CA ALA A 203 -2.65 -17.53 17.16
C ALA A 203 -3.99 -18.08 17.71
N PRO A 204 -4.31 -19.38 17.51
CA PRO A 204 -5.49 -19.96 18.11
C PRO A 204 -5.37 -19.92 19.65
N ILE A 205 -6.45 -19.53 20.32
CA ILE A 205 -6.57 -19.73 21.78
C ILE A 205 -6.87 -21.22 21.97
N VAL A 206 -5.95 -21.91 22.62
CA VAL A 206 -6.07 -23.34 22.99
C VAL A 206 -6.88 -23.44 24.27
#